data_6cb3f1391a32567d8603af71cd8f5472
#
_entry.id   6cb3f1391a32567d8603af71cd8f5472
#
_cell.length_a   1.000
_cell.length_b   1.000
_cell.length_c   1.000
_cell.angle_alpha   90.00
_cell.angle_beta   90.00
_cell.angle_gamma   90.00
#
_symmetry.space_group_name_H-M   'P 1'
#
loop_
_entity.id
_entity.type
_entity.pdbx_description
1 polymer ?
#
loop_
_entity_poly.entity_id
_entity_poly.type
_entity_poly.pdbx_seq_one_letter_code
_entity_poly.pdbx_strand_id
1 'polypeptide(L)'
;MNRRSPLLRWGLALTGALLLVAAAAPLLAPYDPAEQVDPAATLYRPPGTALAAIRLRDGGWLLADRVSRTAAGLAYERLGKVDSLPAARVANLTATGVADRRRFLLGSDRFGRDVLSRVVYGTRVSLAAGLLSVVLALTLGVALGSAAAMGGPLADAVIMRGVDALLAFPGLFLMIALAALFQPGSVALVLILGALNWMEISRLVRAEILSLQEREFVLAAKAIGERPIVILWRHLLPNALTPVLVQSTLLVGNLILVESSLSFLGLGVQPPTPSWGNMISEGRDALAAGWWVATFPGAAIAFAVIAFNLLGDGLRDALDPRALGRFRRPAEAEVPEATLRPL
;
A
#
# COMPACT_ATOMS: atom_id res chain seq x y z
N MET A 1 -10.18 -12.09 29.88
CA MET A 1 -10.74 -11.15 28.88
C MET A 1 -9.59 -10.41 28.18
N ASN A 2 -9.25 -10.82 26.96
CA ASN A 2 -8.07 -10.40 26.23
C ASN A 2 -8.11 -8.88 25.94
N ARG A 3 -7.31 -8.10 26.64
CA ARG A 3 -6.98 -6.74 26.17
C ARG A 3 -6.07 -6.94 24.95
N ARG A 4 -6.70 -6.96 23.75
CA ARG A 4 -5.94 -6.90 22.48
C ARG A 4 -4.94 -5.77 22.60
N SER A 5 -3.67 -6.00 22.19
CA SER A 5 -2.64 -4.97 22.27
C SER A 5 -3.16 -3.68 21.62
N PRO A 6 -2.91 -2.51 22.18
CA PRO A 6 -3.34 -1.25 21.58
C PRO A 6 -2.80 -1.11 20.15
N LEU A 7 -1.60 -1.65 19.86
CA LEU A 7 -1.00 -1.66 18.53
C LEU A 7 -1.87 -2.42 17.53
N LEU A 8 -2.41 -3.60 17.92
CA LEU A 8 -3.30 -4.37 17.03
C LEU A 8 -4.58 -3.60 16.71
N ARG A 9 -5.15 -2.89 17.68
CA ARG A 9 -6.37 -2.10 17.45
C ARG A 9 -6.13 -0.96 16.46
N TRP A 10 -5.05 -0.21 16.68
CA TRP A 10 -4.67 0.87 15.78
C TRP A 10 -4.26 0.35 14.40
N GLY A 11 -3.47 -0.71 14.33
CA GLY A 11 -3.11 -1.36 13.07
C GLY A 11 -4.33 -1.80 12.27
N LEU A 12 -5.29 -2.49 12.90
CA LEU A 12 -6.54 -2.91 12.26
C LEU A 12 -7.40 -1.71 11.83
N ALA A 13 -7.49 -0.66 12.66
CA ALA A 13 -8.28 0.53 12.34
C ALA A 13 -7.70 1.29 11.13
N LEU A 14 -6.38 1.53 11.13
CA LEU A 14 -5.71 2.26 10.07
C LEU A 14 -5.66 1.48 8.76
N THR A 15 -5.34 0.18 8.81
CA THR A 15 -5.36 -0.69 7.62
C THR A 15 -6.79 -0.85 7.10
N GLY A 16 -7.78 -1.02 7.99
CA GLY A 16 -9.19 -1.06 7.63
C GLY A 16 -9.65 0.24 6.96
N ALA A 17 -9.23 1.40 7.47
CA ALA A 17 -9.52 2.69 6.85
C ALA A 17 -8.92 2.80 5.44
N LEU A 18 -7.67 2.37 5.24
CA LEU A 18 -7.04 2.34 3.91
C LEU A 18 -7.80 1.44 2.93
N LEU A 19 -8.19 0.24 3.37
CA LEU A 19 -8.96 -0.69 2.54
C LEU A 19 -10.36 -0.13 2.21
N LEU A 20 -11.00 0.56 3.17
CA LEU A 20 -12.27 1.24 2.93
C LEU A 20 -12.12 2.39 1.93
N VAL A 21 -11.07 3.22 2.04
CA VAL A 21 -10.77 4.28 1.07
C VAL A 21 -10.53 3.68 -0.31
N ALA A 22 -9.76 2.59 -0.41
CA ALA A 22 -9.53 1.91 -1.68
C ALA A 22 -10.82 1.35 -2.28
N ALA A 23 -11.68 0.72 -1.49
CA ALA A 23 -12.97 0.18 -1.95
C ALA A 23 -13.95 1.28 -2.36
N ALA A 24 -14.06 2.33 -1.54
CA ALA A 24 -14.95 3.46 -1.75
C ALA A 24 -14.38 4.54 -2.69
N ALA A 25 -13.24 4.31 -3.33
CA ALA A 25 -12.59 5.31 -4.19
C ALA A 25 -13.52 5.95 -5.24
N PRO A 26 -14.40 5.21 -5.95
CA PRO A 26 -15.33 5.81 -6.89
C PRO A 26 -16.37 6.74 -6.26
N LEU A 27 -16.64 6.61 -4.96
CA LEU A 27 -17.58 7.44 -4.21
C LEU A 27 -16.88 8.63 -3.53
N LEU A 28 -15.61 8.46 -3.15
CA LEU A 28 -14.83 9.47 -2.43
C LEU A 28 -14.13 10.46 -3.37
N ALA A 29 -13.80 10.03 -4.59
CA ALA A 29 -13.17 10.89 -5.57
C ALA A 29 -14.21 11.84 -6.18
N PRO A 30 -14.00 13.17 -6.09
CA PRO A 30 -14.96 14.12 -6.64
C PRO A 30 -14.97 14.13 -8.18
N TYR A 31 -13.87 13.67 -8.81
CA TYR A 31 -13.71 13.67 -10.27
C TYR A 31 -13.04 12.40 -10.75
N ASP A 32 -13.12 12.13 -12.07
CA ASP A 32 -12.32 11.09 -12.69
C ASP A 32 -10.82 11.40 -12.52
N PRO A 33 -9.99 10.48 -12.02
CA PRO A 33 -8.57 10.71 -11.77
C PRO A 33 -7.73 10.96 -13.04
N ALA A 34 -8.25 10.60 -14.21
CA ALA A 34 -7.59 10.83 -15.50
C ALA A 34 -8.14 12.08 -16.22
N GLU A 35 -9.25 12.65 -15.74
CA GLU A 35 -9.91 13.78 -16.38
C GLU A 35 -9.04 15.03 -16.38
N GLN A 36 -8.82 15.58 -17.58
CA GLN A 36 -8.12 16.84 -17.83
C GLN A 36 -9.11 17.87 -18.31
N VAL A 37 -9.56 18.75 -17.42
CA VAL A 37 -10.49 19.83 -17.77
C VAL A 37 -9.75 21.12 -17.84
N ASP A 38 -9.72 21.74 -19.02
CA ASP A 38 -9.11 23.04 -19.28
C ASP A 38 -7.67 23.16 -18.67
N PRO A 39 -6.69 22.39 -19.18
CA PRO A 39 -5.34 22.34 -18.59
C PRO A 39 -4.70 23.73 -18.42
N ALA A 40 -4.99 24.67 -19.34
CA ALA A 40 -4.44 26.01 -19.27
C ALA A 40 -4.97 26.84 -18.07
N ALA A 41 -6.17 26.52 -17.54
CA ALA A 41 -6.72 27.17 -16.35
C ALA A 41 -6.37 26.43 -15.05
N THR A 42 -6.10 25.12 -15.14
CA THR A 42 -6.01 24.24 -13.97
C THR A 42 -4.59 23.78 -13.64
N LEU A 43 -3.60 24.18 -14.44
CA LEU A 43 -2.20 23.84 -14.22
C LEU A 43 -1.71 24.28 -12.84
N TYR A 44 -1.28 23.33 -12.00
CA TYR A 44 -0.74 23.57 -10.66
C TYR A 44 -1.57 24.53 -9.79
N ARG A 45 -2.89 24.40 -9.80
CA ARG A 45 -3.73 25.18 -8.86
C ARG A 45 -3.51 24.71 -7.43
N PRO A 46 -3.30 25.62 -6.50
CA PRO A 46 -3.02 25.28 -5.10
C PRO A 46 -4.22 24.61 -4.42
N PRO A 47 -3.99 23.87 -3.33
CA PRO A 47 -5.04 23.28 -2.52
C PRO A 47 -6.11 24.32 -2.10
N GLY A 48 -7.38 23.89 -2.15
CA GLY A 48 -8.53 24.74 -1.82
C GLY A 48 -9.01 25.66 -2.95
N THR A 49 -8.39 25.64 -4.13
CA THR A 49 -8.83 26.45 -5.29
C THR A 49 -10.21 26.01 -5.75
N ALA A 50 -11.08 26.99 -5.99
CA ALA A 50 -12.41 26.81 -6.58
C ALA A 50 -12.54 27.67 -7.83
N LEU A 51 -12.71 27.03 -8.99
CA LEU A 51 -12.88 27.69 -10.28
C LEU A 51 -14.35 27.63 -10.72
N ALA A 52 -14.81 28.70 -11.33
CA ALA A 52 -16.12 28.73 -11.99
C ALA A 52 -16.05 27.89 -13.27
N ALA A 53 -16.96 26.93 -13.44
CA ALA A 53 -17.04 26.06 -14.59
C ALA A 53 -18.14 26.54 -15.54
N ILE A 54 -17.76 26.85 -16.76
CA ILE A 54 -18.67 27.29 -17.83
C ILE A 54 -18.74 26.16 -18.84
N ARG A 55 -19.95 25.63 -19.12
CA ARG A 55 -20.13 24.62 -20.14
C ARG A 55 -20.28 25.29 -21.50
N LEU A 56 -19.45 24.88 -22.44
CA LEU A 56 -19.50 25.37 -23.82
C LEU A 56 -20.48 24.53 -24.67
N ARG A 57 -21.02 25.10 -25.74
CA ARG A 57 -21.96 24.39 -26.65
C ARG A 57 -21.30 23.25 -27.44
N ASP A 58 -19.99 23.32 -27.64
CA ASP A 58 -19.20 22.27 -28.25
C ASP A 58 -18.95 21.06 -27.34
N GLY A 59 -19.50 21.09 -26.09
CA GLY A 59 -19.36 20.07 -25.08
C GLY A 59 -18.13 20.26 -24.18
N GLY A 60 -17.25 21.21 -24.47
CA GLY A 60 -16.08 21.56 -23.67
C GLY A 60 -16.43 22.28 -22.37
N TRP A 61 -15.44 22.39 -21.49
CA TRP A 61 -15.50 23.18 -20.29
C TRP A 61 -14.46 24.31 -20.34
N LEU A 62 -14.86 25.48 -19.92
CA LEU A 62 -13.97 26.62 -19.67
C LEU A 62 -13.97 26.90 -18.17
N LEU A 63 -12.78 26.90 -17.55
CA LEU A 63 -12.62 27.20 -16.14
C LEU A 63 -12.02 28.59 -15.95
N ALA A 64 -12.57 29.34 -15.00
CA ALA A 64 -12.18 30.71 -14.74
C ALA A 64 -12.13 31.00 -13.23
N ASP A 65 -11.26 31.94 -12.85
CA ASP A 65 -11.14 32.40 -11.46
C ASP A 65 -12.37 33.21 -11.07
N ARG A 66 -12.83 34.08 -11.98
CA ARG A 66 -14.05 34.91 -11.84
C ARG A 66 -14.82 34.94 -13.14
N VAL A 67 -16.12 35.05 -13.03
CA VAL A 67 -17.04 35.22 -14.17
C VAL A 67 -18.03 36.31 -13.84
N SER A 68 -18.26 37.19 -14.80
CA SER A 68 -19.27 38.21 -14.75
C SER A 68 -20.08 38.24 -16.03
N ARG A 69 -21.37 38.58 -15.92
CA ARG A 69 -22.25 38.71 -17.09
C ARG A 69 -22.06 40.09 -17.72
N THR A 70 -21.95 40.12 -19.04
CA THR A 70 -21.90 41.35 -19.84
C THR A 70 -23.08 41.37 -20.82
N ALA A 71 -23.37 42.54 -21.43
CA ALA A 71 -24.42 42.64 -22.43
C ALA A 71 -24.21 41.71 -23.65
N ALA A 72 -22.95 41.40 -23.99
CA ALA A 72 -22.59 40.59 -25.15
C ALA A 72 -22.36 39.10 -24.82
N GLY A 73 -22.38 38.71 -23.53
CA GLY A 73 -22.09 37.32 -23.11
C GLY A 73 -21.53 37.25 -21.70
N LEU A 74 -20.38 36.57 -21.52
CA LEU A 74 -19.67 36.46 -20.25
C LEU A 74 -18.28 37.10 -20.37
N ALA A 75 -17.89 37.89 -19.37
CA ALA A 75 -16.49 38.21 -19.15
C ALA A 75 -15.95 37.25 -18.09
N TYR A 76 -14.78 36.70 -18.30
CA TYR A 76 -14.14 35.79 -17.39
C TYR A 76 -12.67 36.18 -17.16
N GLU A 77 -12.25 36.02 -15.92
CA GLU A 77 -10.86 36.23 -15.51
C GLU A 77 -10.16 34.90 -15.37
N ARG A 78 -8.99 34.77 -15.98
CA ARG A 78 -8.18 33.57 -15.98
C ARG A 78 -6.71 33.95 -15.80
N LEU A 79 -6.10 33.51 -14.70
CA LEU A 79 -4.68 33.79 -14.40
C LEU A 79 -4.36 35.32 -14.49
N GLY A 80 -5.29 36.16 -14.01
CA GLY A 80 -5.13 37.62 -14.04
C GLY A 80 -5.42 38.27 -15.40
N LYS A 81 -5.77 37.49 -16.44
CA LYS A 81 -6.20 38.04 -17.75
C LYS A 81 -7.71 37.99 -17.83
N VAL A 82 -8.31 39.12 -18.27
CA VAL A 82 -9.74 39.21 -18.52
C VAL A 82 -9.98 38.99 -20.01
N ASP A 83 -10.89 38.09 -20.34
CA ASP A 83 -11.32 37.81 -21.70
C ASP A 83 -12.85 37.72 -21.77
N SER A 84 -13.43 37.69 -22.95
CA SER A 84 -14.86 37.66 -23.18
C SER A 84 -15.29 36.45 -23.96
N LEU A 85 -16.42 35.85 -23.57
CA LEU A 85 -17.04 34.70 -24.24
C LEU A 85 -18.43 35.12 -24.75
N PRO A 86 -18.69 35.12 -26.07
CA PRO A 86 -20.00 35.43 -26.62
C PRO A 86 -21.07 34.46 -26.08
N ALA A 87 -22.26 34.97 -25.79
CA ALA A 87 -23.39 34.19 -25.28
C ALA A 87 -23.73 32.99 -26.17
N ALA A 88 -23.51 33.11 -27.49
CA ALA A 88 -23.74 32.03 -28.45
C ALA A 88 -22.88 30.77 -28.23
N ARG A 89 -21.73 30.88 -27.57
CA ARG A 89 -20.82 29.76 -27.25
C ARG A 89 -21.11 29.09 -25.90
N VAL A 90 -21.94 29.69 -25.06
CA VAL A 90 -22.27 29.15 -23.74
C VAL A 90 -23.50 28.24 -23.84
N ALA A 91 -23.40 27.00 -23.33
CA ALA A 91 -24.50 26.04 -23.39
C ALA A 91 -25.67 26.43 -22.47
N ASN A 92 -25.35 26.82 -21.20
CA ASN A 92 -26.35 27.22 -20.21
C ASN A 92 -25.93 28.52 -19.55
N LEU A 93 -26.57 29.62 -19.96
CA LEU A 93 -26.45 30.92 -19.28
C LEU A 93 -27.37 30.93 -18.05
N THR A 94 -26.80 30.64 -16.87
CA THR A 94 -27.51 30.87 -15.60
C THR A 94 -27.51 32.39 -15.26
N ALA A 95 -28.34 32.80 -14.31
CA ALA A 95 -28.39 34.19 -13.87
C ALA A 95 -27.02 34.72 -13.39
N THR A 96 -26.17 33.85 -12.85
CA THR A 96 -24.81 34.16 -12.39
C THR A 96 -23.74 33.92 -13.47
N GLY A 97 -24.10 33.36 -14.63
CA GLY A 97 -23.14 33.00 -15.69
C GLY A 97 -22.35 31.72 -15.42
N VAL A 98 -22.48 31.14 -14.24
CA VAL A 98 -21.69 29.97 -13.79
C VAL A 98 -22.60 28.76 -13.73
N ALA A 99 -22.26 27.70 -14.45
CA ALA A 99 -23.02 26.45 -14.42
C ALA A 99 -22.73 25.65 -13.15
N ASP A 100 -21.47 25.64 -12.71
CA ASP A 100 -20.98 24.88 -11.56
C ASP A 100 -19.65 25.47 -11.05
N ARG A 101 -19.19 25.02 -9.87
CA ARG A 101 -17.86 25.31 -9.34
C ARG A 101 -17.06 24.05 -9.17
N ARG A 102 -15.91 23.97 -9.85
CA ARG A 102 -14.96 22.87 -9.68
C ARG A 102 -13.99 23.21 -8.55
N ARG A 103 -13.93 22.35 -7.54
CA ARG A 103 -13.09 22.53 -6.34
C ARG A 103 -11.94 21.54 -6.34
N PHE A 104 -10.72 22.05 -6.25
CA PHE A 104 -9.50 21.26 -6.12
C PHE A 104 -9.06 21.26 -4.65
N LEU A 105 -9.59 20.32 -3.85
CA LEU A 105 -9.35 20.28 -2.40
C LEU A 105 -7.88 20.10 -2.06
N LEU A 106 -7.18 19.21 -2.76
CA LEU A 106 -5.72 18.99 -2.62
C LEU A 106 -4.92 19.61 -3.78
N GLY A 107 -5.54 20.50 -4.54
CA GLY A 107 -4.92 21.14 -5.69
C GLY A 107 -4.99 20.29 -6.97
N SER A 108 -4.33 20.77 -8.01
CA SER A 108 -4.23 20.09 -9.30
C SER A 108 -2.77 19.84 -9.70
N ASP A 109 -2.58 18.91 -10.64
CA ASP A 109 -1.25 18.55 -11.16
C ASP A 109 -0.87 19.33 -12.43
N ARG A 110 0.25 18.95 -13.07
CA ARG A 110 0.74 19.55 -14.32
C ARG A 110 -0.20 19.36 -15.54
N PHE A 111 -1.17 18.49 -15.45
CA PHE A 111 -2.16 18.24 -16.49
C PHE A 111 -3.54 18.79 -16.12
N GLY A 112 -3.65 19.49 -14.97
CA GLY A 112 -4.90 20.00 -14.47
C GLY A 112 -5.82 18.95 -13.85
N ARG A 113 -5.33 17.73 -13.58
CA ARG A 113 -6.09 16.66 -12.94
C ARG A 113 -6.20 16.90 -11.44
N ASP A 114 -7.30 16.48 -10.82
CA ASP A 114 -7.53 16.63 -9.38
C ASP A 114 -6.63 15.71 -8.56
N VAL A 115 -5.80 16.30 -7.68
CA VAL A 115 -4.86 15.54 -6.85
C VAL A 115 -5.58 14.67 -5.83
N LEU A 116 -6.70 15.12 -5.23
CA LEU A 116 -7.47 14.30 -4.27
C LEU A 116 -7.98 13.02 -4.92
N SER A 117 -8.66 13.14 -6.08
CA SER A 117 -9.15 11.98 -6.83
C SER A 117 -8.03 11.01 -7.17
N ARG A 118 -6.87 11.52 -7.58
CA ARG A 118 -5.69 10.72 -7.89
C ARG A 118 -5.09 10.02 -6.68
N VAL A 119 -4.99 10.67 -5.52
CA VAL A 119 -4.51 10.06 -4.28
C VAL A 119 -5.44 8.95 -3.83
N VAL A 120 -6.75 9.18 -3.87
CA VAL A 120 -7.78 8.21 -3.49
C VAL A 120 -7.75 6.98 -4.42
N TYR A 121 -7.71 7.18 -5.73
CA TYR A 121 -7.59 6.06 -6.68
C TYR A 121 -6.21 5.39 -6.62
N GLY A 122 -5.15 6.16 -6.36
CA GLY A 122 -3.80 5.65 -6.13
C GLY A 122 -3.74 4.68 -4.94
N THR A 123 -4.58 4.88 -3.92
CA THR A 123 -4.73 3.94 -2.81
C THR A 123 -5.11 2.53 -3.31
N ARG A 124 -6.05 2.41 -4.25
CA ARG A 124 -6.44 1.11 -4.82
C ARG A 124 -5.27 0.44 -5.54
N VAL A 125 -4.55 1.22 -6.35
CA VAL A 125 -3.49 0.69 -7.22
C VAL A 125 -2.28 0.26 -6.38
N SER A 126 -1.78 1.14 -5.51
CA SER A 126 -0.59 0.85 -4.68
C SER A 126 -0.87 -0.23 -3.63
N LEU A 127 -2.06 -0.25 -2.99
CA LEU A 127 -2.44 -1.34 -2.09
C LEU A 127 -2.61 -2.67 -2.83
N ALA A 128 -3.27 -2.67 -3.99
CA ALA A 128 -3.44 -3.89 -4.77
C ALA A 128 -2.08 -4.46 -5.21
N ALA A 129 -1.17 -3.60 -5.68
CA ALA A 129 0.18 -4.02 -6.05
C ALA A 129 0.92 -4.66 -4.86
N GLY A 130 0.93 -4.01 -3.69
CA GLY A 130 1.58 -4.55 -2.49
C GLY A 130 0.96 -5.86 -2.01
N LEU A 131 -0.38 -5.89 -1.85
CA LEU A 131 -1.09 -7.08 -1.34
C LEU A 131 -1.00 -8.29 -2.29
N LEU A 132 -1.21 -8.09 -3.59
CA LEU A 132 -1.13 -9.19 -4.57
C LEU A 132 0.29 -9.74 -4.67
N SER A 133 1.31 -8.87 -4.57
CA SER A 133 2.71 -9.32 -4.53
C SER A 133 3.00 -10.16 -3.29
N VAL A 134 2.47 -9.78 -2.11
CA VAL A 134 2.63 -10.58 -0.88
C VAL A 134 1.89 -11.91 -1.00
N VAL A 135 0.68 -11.94 -1.57
CA VAL A 135 -0.04 -13.20 -1.80
C VAL A 135 0.76 -14.15 -2.68
N LEU A 136 1.35 -13.64 -3.77
CA LEU A 136 2.22 -14.45 -4.64
C LEU A 136 3.48 -14.92 -3.90
N ALA A 137 4.16 -14.03 -3.18
CA ALA A 137 5.35 -14.38 -2.39
C ALA A 137 5.05 -15.42 -1.32
N LEU A 138 3.90 -15.30 -0.62
CA LEU A 138 3.41 -16.28 0.36
C LEU A 138 3.15 -17.64 -0.29
N THR A 139 2.43 -17.65 -1.39
CA THR A 139 2.08 -18.91 -2.07
C THR A 139 3.34 -19.67 -2.48
N LEU A 140 4.28 -19.00 -3.15
CA LEU A 140 5.54 -19.60 -3.55
C LEU A 140 6.42 -19.96 -2.35
N GLY A 141 6.53 -19.07 -1.37
CA GLY A 141 7.36 -19.28 -0.19
C GLY A 141 6.88 -20.42 0.68
N VAL A 142 5.56 -20.55 0.91
CA VAL A 142 4.97 -21.66 1.66
C VAL A 142 5.14 -22.97 0.89
N ALA A 143 4.88 -22.99 -0.40
CA ALA A 143 5.02 -24.21 -1.22
C ALA A 143 6.49 -24.70 -1.25
N LEU A 144 7.42 -23.82 -1.59
CA LEU A 144 8.84 -24.18 -1.73
C LEU A 144 9.53 -24.41 -0.37
N GLY A 145 9.18 -23.63 0.66
CA GLY A 145 9.67 -23.84 2.02
C GLY A 145 9.21 -25.18 2.61
N SER A 146 7.93 -25.53 2.39
CA SER A 146 7.39 -26.84 2.79
C SER A 146 8.04 -28.00 2.02
N ALA A 147 8.22 -27.83 0.71
CA ALA A 147 8.89 -28.83 -0.13
C ALA A 147 10.35 -29.05 0.31
N ALA A 148 11.07 -27.98 0.65
CA ALA A 148 12.43 -28.08 1.20
C ALA A 148 12.46 -28.82 2.54
N ALA A 149 11.53 -28.49 3.47
CA ALA A 149 11.51 -29.11 4.80
C ALA A 149 11.06 -30.57 4.81
N MET A 150 10.21 -30.99 3.85
CA MET A 150 9.59 -32.31 3.82
C MET A 150 10.15 -33.25 2.74
N GLY A 151 10.79 -32.70 1.69
CA GLY A 151 11.23 -33.43 0.51
C GLY A 151 12.58 -34.14 0.65
N GLY A 152 13.19 -34.11 1.84
CA GLY A 152 14.47 -34.73 2.14
C GLY A 152 15.71 -33.93 1.73
N PRO A 153 16.92 -34.44 1.98
CA PRO A 153 18.16 -33.65 1.87
C PRO A 153 18.43 -33.10 0.47
N LEU A 154 18.05 -33.83 -0.58
CA LEU A 154 18.27 -33.36 -1.97
C LEU A 154 17.35 -32.22 -2.34
N ALA A 155 16.05 -32.33 -2.04
CA ALA A 155 15.09 -31.27 -2.29
C ALA A 155 15.44 -30.01 -1.51
N ASP A 156 15.80 -30.18 -0.24
CA ASP A 156 16.28 -29.08 0.61
C ASP A 156 17.52 -28.40 0.02
N ALA A 157 18.55 -29.17 -0.34
CA ALA A 157 19.76 -28.61 -0.92
C ALA A 157 19.52 -27.88 -2.23
N VAL A 158 18.70 -28.40 -3.14
CA VAL A 158 18.41 -27.77 -4.44
C VAL A 158 17.63 -26.47 -4.25
N ILE A 159 16.55 -26.51 -3.46
CA ILE A 159 15.71 -25.31 -3.25
C ILE A 159 16.49 -24.22 -2.51
N MET A 160 17.18 -24.55 -1.42
CA MET A 160 17.90 -23.56 -0.62
C MET A 160 19.11 -22.99 -1.36
N ARG A 161 19.83 -23.78 -2.17
CA ARG A 161 20.89 -23.24 -3.03
C ARG A 161 20.35 -22.33 -4.11
N GLY A 162 19.18 -22.61 -4.67
CA GLY A 162 18.49 -21.69 -5.57
C GLY A 162 18.13 -20.37 -4.88
N VAL A 163 17.61 -20.44 -3.66
CA VAL A 163 17.32 -19.27 -2.81
C VAL A 163 18.61 -18.49 -2.54
N ASP A 164 19.70 -19.16 -2.16
CA ASP A 164 20.98 -18.52 -1.86
C ASP A 164 21.58 -17.80 -3.09
N ALA A 165 21.50 -18.44 -4.25
CA ALA A 165 21.97 -17.88 -5.52
C ALA A 165 21.20 -16.60 -5.90
N LEU A 166 19.87 -16.59 -5.71
CA LEU A 166 19.04 -15.43 -6.01
C LEU A 166 19.27 -14.30 -4.99
N LEU A 167 19.40 -14.63 -3.70
CA LEU A 167 19.69 -13.65 -2.66
C LEU A 167 21.11 -13.09 -2.69
N ALA A 168 22.03 -13.70 -3.44
CA ALA A 168 23.36 -13.14 -3.68
C ALA A 168 23.31 -11.85 -4.51
N PHE A 169 22.24 -11.63 -5.28
CA PHE A 169 22.02 -10.38 -6.00
C PHE A 169 21.31 -9.35 -5.09
N PRO A 170 21.73 -8.07 -5.10
CA PRO A 170 20.99 -7.04 -4.40
C PRO A 170 19.57 -6.92 -4.96
N GLY A 171 18.55 -7.23 -4.13
CA GLY A 171 17.17 -7.39 -4.57
C GLY A 171 16.61 -6.20 -5.36
N LEU A 172 16.90 -4.96 -4.91
CA LEU A 172 16.41 -3.77 -5.61
C LEU A 172 16.99 -3.66 -7.03
N PHE A 173 18.29 -3.97 -7.23
CA PHE A 173 18.89 -3.93 -8.57
C PHE A 173 18.30 -5.00 -9.49
N LEU A 174 18.05 -6.18 -8.96
CA LEU A 174 17.40 -7.25 -9.71
C LEU A 174 15.95 -6.86 -10.11
N MET A 175 15.20 -6.24 -9.19
CA MET A 175 13.86 -5.71 -9.47
C MET A 175 13.89 -4.65 -10.59
N ILE A 176 14.81 -3.69 -10.52
CA ILE A 176 14.99 -2.65 -11.54
C ILE A 176 15.35 -3.29 -12.90
N ALA A 177 16.29 -4.24 -12.92
CA ALA A 177 16.70 -4.91 -14.15
C ALA A 177 15.55 -5.69 -14.82
N LEU A 178 14.76 -6.43 -14.01
CA LEU A 178 13.61 -7.17 -14.50
C LEU A 178 12.49 -6.21 -14.94
N ALA A 179 12.22 -5.14 -14.18
CA ALA A 179 11.23 -4.16 -14.57
C ALA A 179 11.61 -3.40 -15.85
N ALA A 180 12.89 -3.18 -16.10
CA ALA A 180 13.37 -2.58 -17.35
C ALA A 180 13.29 -3.55 -18.54
N LEU A 181 13.46 -4.86 -18.29
CA LEU A 181 13.42 -5.90 -19.34
C LEU A 181 11.98 -6.24 -19.76
N PHE A 182 11.08 -6.37 -18.79
CA PHE A 182 9.65 -6.62 -19.01
C PHE A 182 8.95 -5.28 -19.04
N GLN A 183 8.28 -4.95 -20.12
CA GLN A 183 7.59 -3.67 -20.27
C GLN A 183 6.80 -3.25 -19.03
N PRO A 184 6.92 -1.98 -18.56
CA PRO A 184 6.30 -1.52 -17.33
C PRO A 184 4.78 -1.65 -17.36
N GLY A 185 4.23 -2.23 -16.31
CA GLY A 185 2.78 -2.40 -16.14
C GLY A 185 2.43 -2.96 -14.76
N SER A 186 1.21 -2.71 -14.30
CA SER A 186 0.79 -3.12 -12.95
C SER A 186 0.91 -4.62 -12.72
N VAL A 187 0.61 -5.46 -13.72
CA VAL A 187 0.69 -6.92 -13.60
C VAL A 187 2.16 -7.38 -13.55
N ALA A 188 2.99 -6.89 -14.48
CA ALA A 188 4.42 -7.23 -14.49
C ALA A 188 5.09 -6.85 -13.16
N LEU A 189 4.75 -5.68 -12.61
CA LEU A 189 5.24 -5.21 -11.33
C LEU A 189 4.87 -6.15 -10.19
N VAL A 190 3.59 -6.57 -10.09
CA VAL A 190 3.12 -7.53 -9.07
C VAL A 190 3.87 -8.86 -9.18
N LEU A 191 4.06 -9.36 -10.40
CA LEU A 191 4.78 -10.61 -10.64
C LEU A 191 6.26 -10.50 -10.24
N ILE A 192 6.94 -9.42 -10.60
CA ILE A 192 8.35 -9.20 -10.24
C ILE A 192 8.51 -9.10 -8.72
N LEU A 193 7.68 -8.26 -8.07
CA LEU A 193 7.73 -8.08 -6.62
C LEU A 193 7.43 -9.40 -5.89
N GLY A 194 6.40 -10.12 -6.28
CA GLY A 194 6.04 -11.39 -5.67
C GLY A 194 7.07 -12.50 -5.91
N ALA A 195 7.57 -12.60 -7.17
CA ALA A 195 8.56 -13.59 -7.55
C ALA A 195 9.97 -13.35 -6.97
N LEU A 196 10.24 -12.20 -6.40
CA LEU A 196 11.53 -11.90 -5.75
C LEU A 196 11.43 -11.83 -4.22
N ASN A 197 10.23 -11.91 -3.63
CA ASN A 197 10.07 -11.86 -2.18
C ASN A 197 9.65 -13.19 -1.53
N TRP A 198 9.47 -14.26 -2.31
CA TRP A 198 9.16 -15.59 -1.75
C TRP A 198 10.35 -16.24 -1.03
N MET A 199 11.57 -15.84 -1.36
CA MET A 199 12.81 -16.46 -0.88
C MET A 199 12.93 -16.38 0.65
N GLU A 200 12.73 -15.20 1.22
CA GLU A 200 12.75 -15.01 2.68
C GLU A 200 11.63 -15.77 3.37
N ILE A 201 10.43 -15.76 2.77
CA ILE A 201 9.29 -16.53 3.28
C ILE A 201 9.58 -18.03 3.25
N SER A 202 10.20 -18.55 2.18
CA SER A 202 10.53 -19.97 2.07
C SER A 202 11.52 -20.44 3.13
N ARG A 203 12.52 -19.62 3.42
CA ARG A 203 13.47 -19.87 4.52
C ARG A 203 12.78 -19.90 5.87
N LEU A 204 11.89 -18.94 6.13
CA LEU A 204 11.13 -18.87 7.36
C LEU A 204 10.22 -20.09 7.53
N VAL A 205 9.43 -20.42 6.50
CA VAL A 205 8.54 -21.60 6.50
C VAL A 205 9.33 -22.89 6.74
N ARG A 206 10.45 -23.07 6.02
CA ARG A 206 11.33 -24.21 6.21
C ARG A 206 11.83 -24.32 7.65
N ALA A 207 12.34 -23.24 8.22
CA ALA A 207 12.86 -23.21 9.59
C ALA A 207 11.78 -23.57 10.63
N GLU A 208 10.59 -23.01 10.49
CA GLU A 208 9.45 -23.29 11.37
C GLU A 208 9.01 -24.77 11.26
N ILE A 209 8.89 -25.30 10.05
CA ILE A 209 8.50 -26.70 9.85
C ILE A 209 9.54 -27.64 10.47
N LEU A 210 10.83 -27.41 10.25
CA LEU A 210 11.90 -28.23 10.85
C LEU A 210 11.85 -28.18 12.38
N SER A 211 11.68 -27.00 12.97
CA SER A 211 11.53 -26.84 14.42
C SER A 211 10.29 -27.56 14.97
N LEU A 212 9.17 -27.51 14.25
CA LEU A 212 7.93 -28.17 14.66
C LEU A 212 7.98 -29.68 14.52
N GLN A 213 8.79 -30.25 13.61
CA GLN A 213 8.92 -31.69 13.41
C GLN A 213 9.48 -32.43 14.64
N GLU A 214 10.20 -31.74 15.52
CA GLU A 214 10.78 -32.24 16.76
C GLU A 214 9.82 -32.15 17.96
N ARG A 215 8.66 -31.54 17.79
CA ARG A 215 7.67 -31.35 18.86
C ARG A 215 6.91 -32.66 19.16
N GLU A 216 6.59 -32.87 20.43
CA GLU A 216 5.94 -34.10 20.93
C GLU A 216 4.66 -34.46 20.16
N PHE A 217 3.81 -33.46 19.82
CA PHE A 217 2.57 -33.71 19.11
C PHE A 217 2.80 -34.22 17.68
N VAL A 218 3.89 -33.83 17.02
CA VAL A 218 4.27 -34.32 15.69
C VAL A 218 4.89 -35.70 15.79
N LEU A 219 5.70 -35.94 16.81
CA LEU A 219 6.27 -37.27 17.08
C LEU A 219 5.16 -38.27 17.39
N ALA A 220 4.16 -37.89 18.16
CA ALA A 220 2.99 -38.74 18.43
C ALA A 220 2.22 -39.06 17.14
N ALA A 221 1.98 -38.08 16.25
CA ALA A 221 1.33 -38.27 14.96
C ALA A 221 2.14 -39.26 14.06
N LYS A 222 3.47 -39.14 14.07
CA LYS A 222 4.35 -40.09 13.37
C LYS A 222 4.26 -41.51 13.97
N ALA A 223 4.20 -41.63 15.32
CA ALA A 223 4.13 -42.88 16.02
C ALA A 223 2.86 -43.69 15.73
N ILE A 224 1.73 -43.03 15.51
CA ILE A 224 0.47 -43.68 15.10
C ILE A 224 0.39 -43.93 13.59
N GLY A 225 1.46 -43.66 12.82
CA GLY A 225 1.54 -43.94 11.39
C GLY A 225 0.83 -42.91 10.48
N GLU A 226 0.61 -41.70 10.92
CA GLU A 226 -0.01 -40.68 10.08
C GLU A 226 0.88 -40.31 8.87
N ARG A 227 0.27 -40.13 7.69
CA ARG A 227 1.01 -39.86 6.44
C ARG A 227 1.71 -38.49 6.51
N PRO A 228 2.94 -38.32 5.98
CA PRO A 228 3.69 -37.07 6.04
C PRO A 228 2.92 -35.86 5.50
N ILE A 229 2.14 -36.03 4.43
CA ILE A 229 1.33 -34.97 3.85
C ILE A 229 0.19 -34.52 4.79
N VAL A 230 -0.40 -35.46 5.53
CA VAL A 230 -1.44 -35.15 6.52
C VAL A 230 -0.81 -34.39 7.71
N ILE A 231 0.36 -34.88 8.18
CA ILE A 231 1.13 -34.17 9.22
C ILE A 231 1.45 -32.75 8.78
N LEU A 232 1.86 -32.52 7.51
CA LEU A 232 2.14 -31.21 6.98
C LEU A 232 0.90 -30.28 7.06
N TRP A 233 -0.22 -30.71 6.49
CA TRP A 233 -1.41 -29.86 6.39
C TRP A 233 -2.15 -29.66 7.71
N ARG A 234 -2.19 -30.67 8.56
CA ARG A 234 -2.99 -30.68 9.79
C ARG A 234 -2.23 -30.17 11.01
N HIS A 235 -0.92 -30.41 11.06
CA HIS A 235 -0.11 -30.14 12.26
C HIS A 235 0.97 -29.09 12.03
N LEU A 236 1.72 -29.16 10.91
CA LEU A 236 2.87 -28.28 10.70
C LEU A 236 2.46 -26.93 10.15
N LEU A 237 1.77 -26.87 9.01
CA LEU A 237 1.42 -25.60 8.35
C LEU A 237 0.58 -24.67 9.23
N PRO A 238 -0.48 -25.09 9.93
CA PRO A 238 -1.26 -24.18 10.75
C PRO A 238 -0.44 -23.50 11.84
N ASN A 239 0.56 -24.22 12.37
CA ASN A 239 1.45 -23.67 13.40
C ASN A 239 2.59 -22.82 12.81
N ALA A 240 3.17 -23.26 11.69
CA ALA A 240 4.24 -22.52 10.99
C ALA A 240 3.76 -21.22 10.36
N LEU A 241 2.48 -21.11 9.96
CA LEU A 241 1.93 -19.91 9.35
C LEU A 241 1.80 -18.74 10.31
N THR A 242 1.77 -18.97 11.62
CA THR A 242 1.66 -17.88 12.61
C THR A 242 2.76 -16.82 12.46
N PRO A 243 4.07 -17.14 12.56
CA PRO A 243 5.15 -16.18 12.35
C PRO A 243 5.23 -15.70 10.89
N VAL A 244 4.86 -16.54 9.94
CA VAL A 244 4.84 -16.19 8.50
C VAL A 244 3.81 -15.11 8.21
N LEU A 245 2.62 -15.17 8.80
CA LEU A 245 1.58 -14.14 8.63
C LEU A 245 2.03 -12.80 9.22
N VAL A 246 2.71 -12.80 10.38
CA VAL A 246 3.28 -11.59 10.97
C VAL A 246 4.30 -10.96 10.01
N GLN A 247 5.26 -11.75 9.52
CA GLN A 247 6.28 -11.28 8.58
C GLN A 247 5.65 -10.76 7.28
N SER A 248 4.61 -11.45 6.79
CA SER A 248 3.91 -11.04 5.56
C SER A 248 3.19 -9.71 5.71
N THR A 249 2.67 -9.40 6.89
CA THR A 249 2.02 -8.10 7.15
C THR A 249 3.03 -6.96 7.05
N LEU A 250 4.23 -7.15 7.61
CA LEU A 250 5.33 -6.18 7.51
C LEU A 250 5.82 -6.04 6.06
N LEU A 251 5.85 -7.16 5.33
CA LEU A 251 6.24 -7.18 3.92
C LEU A 251 5.30 -6.34 3.04
N VAL A 252 3.99 -6.26 3.35
CA VAL A 252 3.06 -5.40 2.58
C VAL A 252 3.53 -3.95 2.60
N GLY A 253 3.86 -3.39 3.77
CA GLY A 253 4.35 -2.02 3.90
C GLY A 253 5.63 -1.79 3.09
N ASN A 254 6.57 -2.75 3.16
CA ASN A 254 7.81 -2.69 2.38
C ASN A 254 7.55 -2.75 0.87
N LEU A 255 6.67 -3.62 0.40
CA LEU A 255 6.37 -3.75 -1.04
C LEU A 255 5.62 -2.54 -1.60
N ILE A 256 4.78 -1.87 -0.81
CA ILE A 256 4.20 -0.57 -1.20
C ILE A 256 5.30 0.47 -1.42
N LEU A 257 6.31 0.50 -0.55
CA LEU A 257 7.43 1.43 -0.68
C LEU A 257 8.28 1.10 -1.92
N VAL A 258 8.57 -0.18 -2.17
CA VAL A 258 9.33 -0.64 -3.34
C VAL A 258 8.55 -0.38 -4.64
N GLU A 259 7.23 -0.69 -4.67
CA GLU A 259 6.34 -0.33 -5.80
C GLU A 259 6.44 1.16 -6.12
N SER A 260 6.30 1.99 -5.08
CA SER A 260 6.34 3.44 -5.23
C SER A 260 7.70 3.93 -5.75
N SER A 261 8.79 3.30 -5.30
CA SER A 261 10.15 3.59 -5.78
C SER A 261 10.34 3.22 -7.25
N LEU A 262 9.86 2.05 -7.67
CA LEU A 262 9.91 1.63 -9.08
C LEU A 262 9.01 2.50 -9.96
N SER A 263 7.81 2.83 -9.49
CA SER A 263 6.89 3.75 -10.18
C SER A 263 7.47 5.17 -10.29
N PHE A 264 8.16 5.65 -9.24
CA PHE A 264 8.91 6.92 -9.27
C PHE A 264 10.00 6.92 -10.33
N LEU A 265 10.69 5.80 -10.54
CA LEU A 265 11.71 5.63 -11.59
C LEU A 265 11.11 5.41 -13.00
N GLY A 266 9.78 5.37 -13.12
CA GLY A 266 9.09 5.13 -14.40
C GLY A 266 9.02 3.65 -14.81
N LEU A 267 9.42 2.73 -13.91
CA LEU A 267 9.44 1.29 -14.14
C LEU A 267 8.23 0.55 -13.57
N GLY A 268 7.31 1.29 -12.95
CA GLY A 268 6.11 0.73 -12.31
C GLY A 268 4.83 0.99 -13.09
N VAL A 269 3.80 1.43 -12.38
CA VAL A 269 2.48 1.76 -12.92
C VAL A 269 2.58 2.94 -13.88
N GLN A 270 2.06 2.75 -15.10
CA GLN A 270 2.14 3.77 -16.15
C GLN A 270 0.91 4.70 -16.14
N PRO A 271 1.11 6.01 -16.46
CA PRO A 271 0.00 6.91 -16.74
C PRO A 271 -0.92 6.37 -17.85
N PRO A 272 -2.24 6.67 -17.85
CA PRO A 272 -2.92 7.62 -16.99
C PRO A 272 -3.31 7.08 -15.61
N THR A 273 -3.09 5.78 -15.33
CA THR A 273 -3.45 5.14 -14.04
C THR A 273 -2.67 5.78 -12.90
N PRO A 274 -3.34 6.34 -11.87
CA PRO A 274 -2.64 6.93 -10.74
C PRO A 274 -2.10 5.83 -9.82
N SER A 275 -0.81 5.92 -9.44
CA SER A 275 -0.23 5.29 -8.26
C SER A 275 0.47 6.36 -7.42
N TRP A 276 0.66 6.11 -6.14
CA TRP A 276 1.33 7.10 -5.29
C TRP A 276 2.77 7.39 -5.78
N GLY A 277 3.48 6.36 -6.27
CA GLY A 277 4.84 6.52 -6.78
C GLY A 277 4.93 7.36 -8.05
N ASN A 278 4.06 7.12 -9.05
CA ASN A 278 4.09 7.93 -10.27
C ASN A 278 3.63 9.37 -10.03
N MET A 279 2.72 9.61 -9.07
CA MET A 279 2.33 10.97 -8.68
C MET A 279 3.50 11.75 -8.07
N ILE A 280 4.32 11.10 -7.21
CA ILE A 280 5.54 11.74 -6.67
C ILE A 280 6.52 12.05 -7.81
N SER A 281 6.71 11.14 -8.76
CA SER A 281 7.56 11.36 -9.94
C SER A 281 7.09 12.56 -10.77
N GLU A 282 5.78 12.67 -11.02
CA GLU A 282 5.18 13.80 -11.74
C GLU A 282 5.34 15.13 -10.99
N GLY A 283 5.35 15.11 -9.65
CA GLY A 283 5.49 16.29 -8.80
C GLY A 283 6.94 16.73 -8.56
N ARG A 284 7.93 15.87 -8.84
CA ARG A 284 9.35 16.13 -8.56
C ARG A 284 9.86 17.40 -9.21
N ASP A 285 9.54 17.60 -10.48
CA ASP A 285 10.09 18.69 -11.28
C ASP A 285 9.37 20.04 -11.00
N ALA A 286 8.31 20.02 -10.19
CA ALA A 286 7.45 21.15 -9.91
C ALA A 286 7.32 21.49 -8.42
N LEU A 287 8.29 21.09 -7.58
CA LEU A 287 8.19 21.27 -6.13
C LEU A 287 7.96 22.73 -5.70
N ALA A 288 8.54 23.69 -6.42
CA ALA A 288 8.35 25.12 -6.14
C ALA A 288 6.94 25.62 -6.51
N ALA A 289 6.34 25.10 -7.58
CA ALA A 289 5.05 25.55 -8.12
C ALA A 289 3.86 24.69 -7.64
N GLY A 290 4.11 23.43 -7.24
CA GLY A 290 3.09 22.44 -6.95
C GLY A 290 3.53 21.39 -5.93
N TRP A 291 4.11 21.81 -4.79
CA TRP A 291 4.62 20.93 -3.75
C TRP A 291 3.61 19.84 -3.29
N TRP A 292 2.32 20.17 -3.35
CA TRP A 292 1.22 19.26 -2.94
C TRP A 292 1.12 18.01 -3.79
N VAL A 293 1.55 18.07 -5.06
CA VAL A 293 1.46 16.94 -6.00
C VAL A 293 2.34 15.77 -5.56
N ALA A 294 3.49 16.04 -4.93
CA ALA A 294 4.38 15.02 -4.36
C ALA A 294 4.09 14.74 -2.88
N THR A 295 3.72 15.76 -2.10
CA THR A 295 3.56 15.66 -0.64
C THR A 295 2.38 14.78 -0.24
N PHE A 296 1.19 14.95 -0.87
CA PHE A 296 0.03 14.16 -0.49
C PHE A 296 0.16 12.67 -0.78
N PRO A 297 0.63 12.22 -1.96
CA PRO A 297 0.89 10.79 -2.17
C PRO A 297 2.04 10.27 -1.29
N GLY A 298 3.08 11.08 -1.02
CA GLY A 298 4.14 10.72 -0.07
C GLY A 298 3.60 10.49 1.35
N ALA A 299 2.72 11.35 1.82
CA ALA A 299 2.03 11.17 3.10
C ALA A 299 1.14 9.91 3.11
N ALA A 300 0.47 9.60 2.00
CA ALA A 300 -0.33 8.39 1.87
C ALA A 300 0.53 7.11 1.94
N ILE A 301 1.71 7.09 1.32
CA ILE A 301 2.68 5.99 1.43
C ILE A 301 3.13 5.85 2.89
N ALA A 302 3.56 6.93 3.53
CA ALA A 302 4.00 6.90 4.92
C ALA A 302 2.90 6.37 5.85
N PHE A 303 1.66 6.83 5.66
CA PHE A 303 0.51 6.34 6.41
C PHE A 303 0.25 4.84 6.20
N ALA A 304 0.34 4.36 4.96
CA ALA A 304 0.17 2.94 4.65
C ALA A 304 1.26 2.08 5.31
N VAL A 305 2.52 2.49 5.20
CA VAL A 305 3.65 1.78 5.85
C VAL A 305 3.46 1.71 7.36
N ILE A 306 3.10 2.82 8.00
CA ILE A 306 2.83 2.86 9.45
C ILE A 306 1.66 1.93 9.80
N ALA A 307 0.57 1.94 9.04
CA ALA A 307 -0.60 1.12 9.29
C ALA A 307 -0.28 -0.38 9.26
N PHE A 308 0.45 -0.84 8.23
CA PHE A 308 0.84 -2.24 8.10
C PHE A 308 1.90 -2.66 9.12
N ASN A 309 2.84 -1.78 9.48
CA ASN A 309 3.81 -2.05 10.55
C ASN A 309 3.13 -2.19 11.91
N LEU A 310 2.22 -1.28 12.27
CA LEU A 310 1.43 -1.39 13.50
C LEU A 310 0.57 -2.67 13.52
N LEU A 311 0.02 -3.06 12.38
CA LEU A 311 -0.73 -4.30 12.25
C LEU A 311 0.17 -5.51 12.46
N GLY A 312 1.35 -5.55 11.85
CA GLY A 312 2.33 -6.64 11.99
C GLY A 312 2.83 -6.79 13.43
N ASP A 313 3.24 -5.68 14.05
CA ASP A 313 3.68 -5.68 15.45
C ASP A 313 2.55 -6.07 16.40
N GLY A 314 1.34 -5.55 16.17
CA GLY A 314 0.17 -5.90 16.94
C GLY A 314 -0.24 -7.39 16.81
N LEU A 315 -0.11 -7.97 15.62
CA LEU A 315 -0.30 -9.42 15.39
C LEU A 315 0.78 -10.22 16.11
N ARG A 316 2.03 -9.80 16.05
CA ARG A 316 3.15 -10.44 16.77
C ARG A 316 2.86 -10.50 18.26
N ASP A 317 2.50 -9.36 18.88
CA ASP A 317 2.16 -9.30 20.29
C ASP A 317 0.97 -10.18 20.68
N ALA A 318 -0.05 -10.25 19.81
CA ALA A 318 -1.24 -11.03 20.05
C ALA A 318 -1.03 -12.54 19.93
N LEU A 319 -0.08 -12.96 19.11
CA LEU A 319 0.23 -14.36 18.81
C LEU A 319 1.42 -14.90 19.64
N ASP A 320 2.14 -14.03 20.40
CA ASP A 320 3.24 -14.46 21.28
C ASP A 320 2.70 -15.18 22.55
N PRO A 321 2.95 -16.50 22.70
CA PRO A 321 2.51 -17.25 23.88
C PRO A 321 3.17 -16.78 25.18
N ARG A 322 4.36 -16.14 25.10
CA ARG A 322 5.14 -15.70 26.26
C ARG A 322 4.58 -14.43 26.89
N ALA A 323 3.84 -13.63 26.13
CA ALA A 323 3.16 -12.45 26.66
C ALA A 323 2.09 -12.81 27.72
N LEU A 324 1.51 -13.99 27.63
CA LEU A 324 0.53 -14.52 28.62
C LEU A 324 1.17 -14.94 29.95
N GLY A 325 2.47 -15.26 29.97
CA GLY A 325 3.21 -15.69 31.16
C GLY A 325 3.75 -14.56 32.04
N ARG A 326 4.00 -13.37 31.48
CA ARG A 326 4.54 -12.22 32.23
C ARG A 326 3.59 -11.62 33.26
N PHE A 327 2.27 -11.81 33.11
CA PHE A 327 1.27 -11.35 34.08
C PHE A 327 0.95 -12.35 35.19
N ARG A 328 1.65 -13.51 35.23
CA ARG A 328 1.43 -14.55 36.23
C ARG A 328 2.62 -14.75 37.19
N ARG A 329 3.58 -13.84 37.25
CA ARG A 329 4.44 -13.80 38.45
C ARG A 329 3.61 -13.13 39.55
N PRO A 330 3.17 -13.89 40.60
CA PRO A 330 2.74 -13.24 41.82
C PRO A 330 3.96 -12.42 42.29
N ALA A 331 3.71 -11.23 42.81
CA ALA A 331 4.71 -10.52 43.56
C ALA A 331 5.35 -11.58 44.48
N GLU A 332 6.64 -11.80 44.32
CA GLU A 332 7.42 -12.57 45.28
C GLU A 332 7.09 -11.95 46.65
N ALA A 333 6.39 -12.70 47.47
CA ALA A 333 6.15 -12.31 48.84
C ALA A 333 7.51 -11.99 49.40
N GLU A 334 7.76 -10.74 49.78
CA GLU A 334 8.87 -10.34 50.61
C GLU A 334 8.85 -11.32 51.79
N VAL A 335 9.78 -12.27 51.77
CA VAL A 335 10.07 -13.08 52.96
C VAL A 335 10.60 -12.10 53.98
N PRO A 336 9.89 -11.86 55.12
CA PRO A 336 10.43 -10.99 56.15
C PRO A 336 11.73 -11.59 56.64
N GLU A 337 12.83 -10.85 56.60
CA GLU A 337 14.07 -11.16 57.32
C GLU A 337 13.76 -11.25 58.79
N ALA A 338 13.27 -12.41 59.23
CA ALA A 338 13.09 -12.70 60.63
C ALA A 338 14.38 -13.28 61.19
N THR A 339 15.15 -12.40 61.81
CA THR A 339 15.95 -12.68 63.05
C THR A 339 16.72 -14.00 63.07
N LEU A 340 17.90 -14.02 62.51
CA LEU A 340 18.98 -14.85 63.08
C LEU A 340 19.69 -14.03 64.16
N ARG A 341 19.26 -14.17 65.46
CA ARG A 341 20.07 -13.85 66.64
C ARG A 341 21.02 -15.03 66.87
N PRO A 342 22.32 -14.80 66.94
CA PRO A 342 23.24 -15.83 67.40
C PRO A 342 23.11 -16.01 68.90
N LEU A 343 23.11 -17.29 69.36
CA LEU A 343 23.40 -17.70 70.73
C LEU A 343 24.88 -17.74 70.94
#